data_d10d87af8366ead8259e25fc9bd1e483
#
_entry.id   d10d87af8366ead8259e25fc9bd1e483
#
_cell.length_a   1.000
_cell.length_b   1.000
_cell.length_c   1.000
_cell.angle_alpha   90.00
_cell.angle_beta   90.00
_cell.angle_gamma   90.00
#
_symmetry.space_group_name_H-M   'P 1'
#
loop_
_entity.id
_entity.type
_entity.pdbx_description
1 polymer ?
#
loop_
_entity_poly.entity_id
_entity_poly.type
_entity_poly.pdbx_seq_one_letter_code
_entity_poly.pdbx_strand_id
1 'polypeptide(L)'
;ASAFGANANATGSTATAIGLATKAIAQSASAFGDSASASAWGATALGVGASAKADNSIAVGSAAVTEGRESTALGRRSYAGAQSATALGTGANASAIVSTAVGNGAKASAFQASALGNSAEASGESSMALGTESRASGSDALASGSNANASSMNAVAVGKDSNSSAVNAIALGTSSNVSAISAVVIGTQAKGTHENSVTLGSYSSSAANDFNQTAKTLSYFGDKSSVTVNYNGTSSTQKGAVSVGDGKLVRQIQNVGAGRITDKSTDAVNGSQLYQAYYNAGFNIQNNKTDTSRINTNGKVNFVNGKNTEVVVTDGDNAANITVNLKDDIEVTSVKANNLTVGPVTINKDGINAGDKKITHVSNGTISADSQDAV
;
A
#
# COMPACT_ATOMS: atom_id res chain seq x y z
N ALA A 1 -10.04 -66.90 18.45
CA ALA A 1 -10.91 -65.83 18.95
C ALA A 1 -11.17 -65.99 20.44
N SER A 2 -11.27 -64.87 21.18
CA SER A 2 -11.55 -64.85 22.63
C SER A 2 -12.74 -63.96 22.92
N ALA A 3 -13.80 -64.49 23.58
CA ALA A 3 -14.93 -63.70 24.01
C ALA A 3 -15.11 -63.78 25.54
N PHE A 4 -15.21 -62.62 26.21
CA PHE A 4 -15.38 -62.54 27.64
C PHE A 4 -16.44 -61.52 28.04
N GLY A 5 -17.55 -61.97 28.57
CA GLY A 5 -18.70 -61.15 28.95
C GLY A 5 -20.05 -61.72 28.49
N ALA A 6 -21.16 -61.25 29.11
CA ALA A 6 -22.50 -61.69 28.69
C ALA A 6 -22.76 -61.22 27.26
N ASN A 7 -23.18 -62.13 26.37
CA ASN A 7 -23.42 -61.89 24.95
C ASN A 7 -22.21 -61.34 24.17
N ALA A 8 -20.95 -61.50 24.70
CA ALA A 8 -19.75 -61.16 23.95
C ALA A 8 -19.60 -62.12 22.73
N ASN A 9 -19.30 -61.55 21.54
CA ASN A 9 -19.22 -62.29 20.30
C ASN A 9 -17.88 -62.02 19.60
N ALA A 10 -16.96 -63.00 19.59
CA ALA A 10 -15.72 -63.01 18.83
C ALA A 10 -15.73 -64.11 17.79
N THR A 11 -16.18 -63.79 16.57
CA THR A 11 -16.28 -64.77 15.48
C THR A 11 -15.13 -64.71 14.49
N GLY A 12 -14.42 -63.56 14.41
CA GLY A 12 -13.27 -63.41 13.54
C GLY A 12 -12.08 -64.25 13.99
N SER A 13 -11.24 -64.73 13.05
CA SER A 13 -9.97 -65.36 13.37
C SER A 13 -9.09 -64.41 14.13
N THR A 14 -8.50 -64.83 15.26
CA THR A 14 -7.67 -64.02 16.16
C THR A 14 -8.42 -62.80 16.79
N ALA A 15 -9.77 -62.77 16.71
CA ALA A 15 -10.53 -61.67 17.28
C ALA A 15 -10.66 -61.74 18.81
N THR A 16 -10.78 -60.56 19.44
CA THR A 16 -11.00 -60.41 20.90
C THR A 16 -12.20 -59.55 21.22
N ALA A 17 -13.17 -60.04 21.98
CA ALA A 17 -14.33 -59.32 22.43
C ALA A 17 -14.46 -59.39 23.95
N ILE A 18 -14.39 -58.23 24.62
CA ILE A 18 -14.48 -58.15 26.10
C ILE A 18 -15.51 -57.12 26.53
N GLY A 19 -16.58 -57.54 27.19
CA GLY A 19 -17.66 -56.69 27.68
C GLY A 19 -19.03 -57.24 27.40
N LEU A 20 -20.08 -56.59 27.94
CA LEU A 20 -21.48 -56.93 27.65
C LEU A 20 -21.83 -56.61 26.19
N ALA A 21 -22.42 -57.60 25.52
CA ALA A 21 -22.85 -57.46 24.11
C ALA A 21 -21.79 -56.95 23.12
N THR A 22 -20.50 -57.10 23.42
CA THR A 22 -19.34 -56.68 22.61
C THR A 22 -19.23 -57.56 21.39
N LYS A 23 -18.87 -56.96 20.23
CA LYS A 23 -18.75 -57.68 18.95
C LYS A 23 -17.37 -57.45 18.29
N ALA A 24 -16.62 -58.55 18.07
CA ALA A 24 -15.39 -58.57 17.28
C ALA A 24 -15.57 -59.65 16.19
N ILE A 25 -16.15 -59.27 15.03
CA ILE A 25 -16.64 -60.24 14.06
C ILE A 25 -15.71 -60.47 12.89
N ALA A 26 -14.73 -59.61 12.67
CA ALA A 26 -13.75 -59.75 11.57
C ALA A 26 -12.40 -60.29 12.10
N GLN A 27 -11.53 -60.76 11.16
CA GLN A 27 -10.21 -61.23 11.44
C GLN A 27 -9.36 -60.15 12.15
N SER A 28 -8.67 -60.49 13.22
CA SER A 28 -7.81 -59.61 14.03
C SER A 28 -8.57 -58.42 14.64
N ALA A 29 -9.89 -58.43 14.68
CA ALA A 29 -10.68 -57.36 15.27
C ALA A 29 -10.61 -57.41 16.82
N SER A 30 -10.54 -56.24 17.45
CA SER A 30 -10.48 -56.11 18.91
C SER A 30 -11.57 -55.16 19.39
N ALA A 31 -12.47 -55.63 20.27
CA ALA A 31 -13.55 -54.83 20.84
C ALA A 31 -13.56 -54.94 22.33
N PHE A 32 -13.54 -53.80 23.05
CA PHE A 32 -13.53 -53.70 24.50
C PHE A 32 -14.56 -52.67 24.97
N GLY A 33 -15.51 -53.07 25.79
CA GLY A 33 -16.53 -52.19 26.38
C GLY A 33 -17.93 -52.69 26.11
N ASP A 34 -18.91 -52.17 26.86
CA ASP A 34 -20.29 -52.49 26.65
C ASP A 34 -20.76 -52.05 25.24
N SER A 35 -21.30 -53.00 24.50
CA SER A 35 -21.81 -52.77 23.12
C SER A 35 -20.72 -52.25 22.15
N ALA A 36 -19.43 -52.38 22.45
CA ALA A 36 -18.38 -52.05 21.51
C ALA A 36 -18.38 -52.98 20.30
N SER A 37 -18.13 -52.45 19.11
CA SER A 37 -18.21 -53.20 17.84
C SER A 37 -17.00 -52.95 16.94
N ALA A 38 -16.19 -53.97 16.68
CA ALA A 38 -15.11 -53.99 15.71
C ALA A 38 -15.52 -54.96 14.58
N SER A 39 -15.98 -54.46 13.45
CA SER A 39 -16.62 -55.24 12.43
C SER A 39 -15.82 -55.44 11.13
N ALA A 40 -14.61 -54.90 11.05
CA ALA A 40 -13.75 -54.96 9.89
C ALA A 40 -12.33 -55.52 10.28
N TRP A 41 -11.57 -55.94 9.24
CA TRP A 41 -10.25 -56.52 9.40
C TRP A 41 -9.29 -55.58 10.18
N GLY A 42 -8.66 -56.11 11.24
CA GLY A 42 -7.73 -55.32 12.04
C GLY A 42 -8.35 -54.14 12.79
N ALA A 43 -9.69 -54.02 12.84
CA ALA A 43 -10.37 -52.92 13.49
C ALA A 43 -10.26 -52.98 15.00
N THR A 44 -10.14 -51.85 15.68
CA THR A 44 -10.12 -51.74 17.15
C THR A 44 -11.19 -50.80 17.64
N ALA A 45 -12.08 -51.28 18.51
CA ALA A 45 -13.12 -50.50 19.17
C ALA A 45 -12.96 -50.58 20.69
N LEU A 46 -12.71 -49.45 21.34
CA LEU A 46 -12.49 -49.37 22.79
C LEU A 46 -13.38 -48.30 23.43
N GLY A 47 -14.35 -48.70 24.21
CA GLY A 47 -15.28 -47.81 24.90
C GLY A 47 -16.74 -48.27 24.75
N VAL A 48 -17.62 -47.72 25.59
CA VAL A 48 -19.05 -48.03 25.56
C VAL A 48 -19.62 -47.56 24.22
N GLY A 49 -20.16 -48.46 23.43
CA GLY A 49 -20.74 -48.18 22.11
C GLY A 49 -19.74 -47.70 21.06
N ALA A 50 -18.45 -47.88 21.27
CA ALA A 50 -17.44 -47.60 20.27
C ALA A 50 -17.62 -48.48 19.05
N SER A 51 -17.46 -47.92 17.82
CA SER A 51 -17.76 -48.64 16.58
C SER A 51 -16.68 -48.43 15.52
N ALA A 52 -15.86 -49.46 15.29
CA ALA A 52 -14.85 -49.50 14.24
C ALA A 52 -15.35 -50.37 13.07
N LYS A 53 -15.80 -49.70 11.99
CA LYS A 53 -16.49 -50.33 10.85
C LYS A 53 -15.61 -50.59 9.64
N ALA A 54 -14.40 -50.06 9.60
CA ALA A 54 -13.53 -50.14 8.42
C ALA A 54 -12.18 -50.81 8.76
N ASP A 55 -11.51 -51.33 7.74
CA ASP A 55 -10.25 -52.07 7.92
C ASP A 55 -9.16 -51.17 8.53
N ASN A 56 -8.43 -51.73 9.48
CA ASN A 56 -7.35 -51.06 10.23
C ASN A 56 -7.78 -49.76 10.92
N SER A 57 -9.07 -49.58 11.18
CA SER A 57 -9.59 -48.37 11.82
C SER A 57 -9.58 -48.51 13.37
N ILE A 58 -9.42 -47.39 14.06
CA ILE A 58 -9.33 -47.31 15.50
C ILE A 58 -10.39 -46.36 16.06
N ALA A 59 -11.34 -46.86 16.81
CA ALA A 59 -12.36 -46.10 17.50
C ALA A 59 -12.20 -46.23 19.03
N VAL A 60 -11.78 -45.16 19.69
CA VAL A 60 -11.50 -45.14 21.12
C VAL A 60 -12.30 -44.02 21.78
N GLY A 61 -13.20 -44.39 22.68
CA GLY A 61 -14.07 -43.48 23.44
C GLY A 61 -15.51 -43.88 23.35
N SER A 62 -16.31 -43.40 24.32
CA SER A 62 -17.74 -43.72 24.32
C SER A 62 -18.41 -43.18 23.06
N ALA A 63 -19.08 -44.06 22.29
CA ALA A 63 -19.71 -43.74 21.02
C ALA A 63 -18.76 -43.13 19.95
N ALA A 64 -17.45 -43.40 20.02
CA ALA A 64 -16.52 -43.10 18.95
C ALA A 64 -16.80 -43.98 17.73
N VAL A 65 -16.73 -43.40 16.50
CA VAL A 65 -17.06 -44.09 15.26
C VAL A 65 -15.99 -43.88 14.20
N THR A 66 -15.60 -45.00 13.57
CA THR A 66 -14.76 -44.97 12.37
C THR A 66 -15.46 -45.69 11.21
N GLU A 67 -15.55 -45.06 10.06
CA GLU A 67 -16.11 -45.62 8.82
C GLU A 67 -15.14 -45.69 7.66
N GLY A 68 -14.01 -44.94 7.75
CA GLY A 68 -12.98 -44.95 6.75
C GLY A 68 -11.89 -45.99 7.03
N ARG A 69 -11.30 -46.56 5.98
CA ARG A 69 -10.08 -47.40 6.10
C ARG A 69 -8.95 -46.58 6.71
N GLU A 70 -8.19 -47.21 7.61
CA GLU A 70 -7.02 -46.59 8.24
C GLU A 70 -7.37 -45.29 9.00
N SER A 71 -8.64 -45.13 9.37
CA SER A 71 -9.10 -43.95 10.10
C SER A 71 -8.97 -44.13 11.63
N THR A 72 -8.80 -43.00 12.31
CA THR A 72 -8.67 -42.96 13.77
C THR A 72 -9.65 -41.98 14.39
N ALA A 73 -10.50 -42.44 15.31
CA ALA A 73 -11.40 -41.62 16.10
C ALA A 73 -11.07 -41.83 17.60
N LEU A 74 -10.55 -40.78 18.25
CA LEU A 74 -10.19 -40.80 19.66
C LEU A 74 -10.93 -39.69 20.42
N GLY A 75 -11.86 -40.06 21.25
CA GLY A 75 -12.68 -39.14 22.03
C GLY A 75 -14.15 -39.55 22.07
N ARG A 76 -14.87 -39.06 23.08
CA ARG A 76 -16.32 -39.32 23.17
C ARG A 76 -17.05 -38.73 21.96
N ARG A 77 -17.81 -39.57 21.26
CA ARG A 77 -18.54 -39.17 20.04
C ARG A 77 -17.66 -38.60 18.92
N SER A 78 -16.36 -38.94 18.92
CA SER A 78 -15.51 -38.61 17.77
C SER A 78 -15.91 -39.41 16.55
N TYR A 79 -15.76 -38.82 15.35
CA TYR A 79 -16.14 -39.40 14.09
C TYR A 79 -15.08 -39.25 13.01
N ALA A 80 -14.56 -40.36 12.52
CA ALA A 80 -13.63 -40.39 11.40
C ALA A 80 -14.28 -41.17 10.23
N GLY A 81 -14.90 -40.42 9.32
CA GLY A 81 -15.85 -40.95 8.33
C GLY A 81 -15.24 -41.42 7.03
N ALA A 82 -14.01 -41.04 6.71
CA ALA A 82 -13.36 -41.32 5.42
C ALA A 82 -11.98 -41.95 5.57
N GLN A 83 -11.43 -42.44 4.45
CA GLN A 83 -10.10 -43.05 4.41
C GLN A 83 -9.02 -42.12 4.97
N SER A 84 -8.18 -42.66 5.85
CA SER A 84 -7.07 -41.97 6.51
C SER A 84 -7.51 -40.71 7.28
N ALA A 85 -8.77 -40.62 7.66
CA ALA A 85 -9.29 -39.52 8.46
C ALA A 85 -8.87 -39.66 9.92
N THR A 86 -8.54 -38.56 10.59
CA THR A 86 -8.15 -38.52 12.00
C THR A 86 -9.04 -37.54 12.78
N ALA A 87 -9.81 -38.03 13.75
CA ALA A 87 -10.65 -37.26 14.64
C ALA A 87 -10.20 -37.42 16.08
N LEU A 88 -9.63 -36.39 16.71
CA LEU A 88 -9.11 -36.40 18.06
C LEU A 88 -9.79 -35.32 18.92
N GLY A 89 -10.61 -35.74 19.87
CA GLY A 89 -11.34 -34.85 20.77
C GLY A 89 -12.83 -35.22 20.91
N THR A 90 -13.47 -34.71 21.94
CA THR A 90 -14.93 -34.92 22.12
C THR A 90 -15.70 -34.28 20.99
N GLY A 91 -16.48 -35.09 20.26
CA GLY A 91 -17.26 -34.60 19.12
C GLY A 91 -16.45 -34.12 17.93
N ALA A 92 -15.12 -34.39 17.89
CA ALA A 92 -14.32 -34.12 16.72
C ALA A 92 -14.83 -34.88 15.50
N ASN A 93 -14.90 -34.24 14.34
CA ASN A 93 -15.46 -34.78 13.10
C ASN A 93 -14.53 -34.60 11.93
N ALA A 94 -13.90 -35.67 11.46
CA ALA A 94 -13.10 -35.75 10.27
C ALA A 94 -13.84 -36.61 9.22
N SER A 95 -14.65 -35.98 8.37
CA SER A 95 -15.56 -36.69 7.49
C SER A 95 -15.06 -36.87 6.05
N ALA A 96 -13.97 -36.24 5.68
CA ALA A 96 -13.40 -36.32 4.34
C ALA A 96 -12.07 -37.12 4.30
N ILE A 97 -11.68 -37.56 3.10
CA ILE A 97 -10.44 -38.33 2.89
C ILE A 97 -9.22 -37.49 3.30
N VAL A 98 -8.32 -38.12 4.08
CA VAL A 98 -7.08 -37.52 4.59
C VAL A 98 -7.36 -36.26 5.47
N SER A 99 -8.57 -36.11 5.99
CA SER A 99 -8.91 -34.98 6.83
C SER A 99 -8.48 -35.17 8.29
N THR A 100 -8.13 -34.09 8.98
CA THR A 100 -7.70 -34.11 10.38
C THR A 100 -8.51 -33.11 11.20
N ALA A 101 -9.22 -33.59 12.21
CA ALA A 101 -9.98 -32.79 13.17
C ALA A 101 -9.46 -33.02 14.59
N VAL A 102 -8.84 -32.02 15.20
CA VAL A 102 -8.26 -32.10 16.55
C VAL A 102 -8.82 -30.99 17.43
N GLY A 103 -9.54 -31.36 18.45
CA GLY A 103 -10.17 -30.44 19.41
C GLY A 103 -11.63 -30.80 19.68
N ASN A 104 -12.20 -30.21 20.73
CA ASN A 104 -13.61 -30.38 21.04
C ASN A 104 -14.45 -29.78 19.93
N GLY A 105 -15.31 -30.57 19.29
CA GLY A 105 -16.18 -30.11 18.22
C GLY A 105 -15.45 -29.64 16.94
N ALA A 106 -14.15 -29.90 16.79
CA ALA A 106 -13.43 -29.58 15.57
C ALA A 106 -14.02 -30.32 14.35
N LYS A 107 -14.08 -29.66 13.18
CA LYS A 107 -14.66 -30.21 11.95
C LYS A 107 -13.73 -30.05 10.77
N ALA A 108 -13.35 -31.15 10.14
CA ALA A 108 -12.60 -31.19 8.89
C ALA A 108 -13.44 -31.95 7.86
N SER A 109 -14.12 -31.25 6.95
CA SER A 109 -15.15 -31.81 6.08
C SER A 109 -14.80 -31.83 4.61
N ALA A 110 -13.62 -31.34 4.23
CA ALA A 110 -13.13 -31.36 2.85
C ALA A 110 -11.86 -32.21 2.72
N PHE A 111 -11.54 -32.63 1.50
CA PHE A 111 -10.35 -33.41 1.16
C PHE A 111 -9.09 -32.70 1.65
N GLN A 112 -8.23 -33.43 2.37
CA GLN A 112 -6.99 -32.92 2.98
C GLN A 112 -7.17 -31.72 3.95
N ALA A 113 -8.38 -31.45 4.40
CA ALA A 113 -8.63 -30.35 5.31
C ALA A 113 -8.13 -30.65 6.73
N SER A 114 -7.61 -29.64 7.43
CA SER A 114 -7.10 -29.73 8.79
C SER A 114 -7.75 -28.69 9.72
N ALA A 115 -8.47 -29.14 10.75
CA ALA A 115 -9.11 -28.31 11.76
C ALA A 115 -8.51 -28.60 13.12
N LEU A 116 -7.77 -27.65 13.71
CA LEU A 116 -7.09 -27.79 14.99
C LEU A 116 -7.53 -26.67 15.96
N GLY A 117 -8.34 -27.01 16.93
CA GLY A 117 -8.84 -26.09 17.94
C GLY A 117 -10.25 -26.44 18.37
N ASN A 118 -10.72 -25.84 19.47
CA ASN A 118 -12.10 -25.99 19.90
C ASN A 118 -13.01 -25.35 18.82
N SER A 119 -13.96 -26.13 18.31
CA SER A 119 -14.90 -25.69 17.26
C SER A 119 -14.23 -25.10 15.99
N ALA A 120 -12.97 -25.46 15.74
CA ALA A 120 -12.31 -25.09 14.47
C ALA A 120 -13.00 -25.79 13.28
N GLU A 121 -13.15 -25.11 12.15
CA GLU A 121 -13.85 -25.61 10.96
C GLU A 121 -12.99 -25.42 9.70
N ALA A 122 -12.59 -26.53 9.08
CA ALA A 122 -11.90 -26.55 7.80
C ALA A 122 -12.82 -27.26 6.78
N SER A 123 -13.45 -26.49 5.93
CA SER A 123 -14.44 -26.96 4.94
C SER A 123 -14.03 -26.72 3.48
N GLY A 124 -12.94 -26.03 3.24
CA GLY A 124 -12.31 -25.91 1.93
C GLY A 124 -11.34 -27.07 1.66
N GLU A 125 -11.19 -27.50 0.41
CA GLU A 125 -10.19 -28.48 0.00
C GLU A 125 -8.78 -27.98 0.37
N SER A 126 -7.95 -28.84 0.96
CA SER A 126 -6.59 -28.50 1.43
C SER A 126 -6.54 -27.32 2.40
N SER A 127 -7.65 -26.95 3.02
CA SER A 127 -7.73 -25.81 3.93
C SER A 127 -7.22 -26.14 5.32
N MET A 128 -6.74 -25.11 6.05
CA MET A 128 -6.26 -25.25 7.43
C MET A 128 -6.93 -24.22 8.35
N ALA A 129 -7.63 -24.67 9.38
CA ALA A 129 -8.21 -23.86 10.43
C ALA A 129 -7.49 -24.15 11.76
N LEU A 130 -6.75 -23.18 12.30
CA LEU A 130 -5.92 -23.31 13.49
C LEU A 130 -6.34 -22.27 14.54
N GLY A 131 -6.98 -22.70 15.60
CA GLY A 131 -7.43 -21.87 16.72
C GLY A 131 -8.91 -22.10 17.07
N THR A 132 -9.31 -21.61 18.24
CA THR A 132 -10.71 -21.70 18.68
C THR A 132 -11.62 -20.95 17.71
N GLU A 133 -12.67 -21.64 17.23
CA GLU A 133 -13.69 -21.07 16.30
C GLU A 133 -13.10 -20.53 14.98
N SER A 134 -11.86 -20.93 14.64
CA SER A 134 -11.28 -20.55 13.34
C SER A 134 -12.01 -21.22 12.19
N ARG A 135 -12.14 -20.54 11.05
CA ARG A 135 -12.86 -21.03 9.85
C ARG A 135 -12.00 -20.86 8.60
N ALA A 136 -11.75 -21.96 7.91
CA ALA A 136 -11.10 -21.99 6.61
C ALA A 136 -12.03 -22.68 5.61
N SER A 137 -12.83 -21.91 4.87
CA SER A 137 -13.83 -22.43 3.95
C SER A 137 -13.45 -22.29 2.47
N GLY A 138 -12.45 -21.47 2.14
CA GLY A 138 -11.90 -21.44 0.80
C GLY A 138 -10.96 -22.61 0.53
N SER A 139 -10.85 -23.06 -0.72
CA SER A 139 -9.81 -24.02 -1.14
C SER A 139 -8.44 -23.40 -0.91
N ASP A 140 -7.49 -24.20 -0.39
CA ASP A 140 -6.14 -23.77 -0.02
C ASP A 140 -6.08 -22.60 0.98
N ALA A 141 -7.18 -22.38 1.74
CA ALA A 141 -7.27 -21.27 2.68
C ALA A 141 -6.60 -21.62 4.02
N LEU A 142 -6.01 -20.60 4.64
CA LEU A 142 -5.40 -20.67 5.97
C LEU A 142 -6.09 -19.67 6.93
N ALA A 143 -6.75 -20.17 7.98
CA ALA A 143 -7.26 -19.38 9.09
C ALA A 143 -6.50 -19.73 10.35
N SER A 144 -5.70 -18.84 10.91
CA SER A 144 -4.87 -19.07 12.09
C SER A 144 -5.10 -17.97 13.14
N GLY A 145 -5.75 -18.34 14.23
CA GLY A 145 -6.12 -17.47 15.36
C GLY A 145 -7.53 -17.75 15.83
N SER A 146 -7.84 -17.33 17.06
CA SER A 146 -9.21 -17.43 17.56
C SER A 146 -10.15 -16.62 16.68
N ASN A 147 -11.22 -17.24 16.20
CA ASN A 147 -12.24 -16.63 15.33
C ASN A 147 -11.65 -16.06 14.00
N ALA A 148 -10.47 -16.52 13.58
CA ALA A 148 -9.94 -16.15 12.25
C ALA A 148 -10.79 -16.76 11.15
N ASN A 149 -11.03 -16.02 10.06
CA ASN A 149 -11.89 -16.45 8.97
C ASN A 149 -11.18 -16.25 7.61
N ALA A 150 -10.97 -17.33 6.87
CA ALA A 150 -10.43 -17.34 5.51
C ALA A 150 -11.46 -18.02 4.59
N SER A 151 -12.30 -17.23 3.92
CA SER A 151 -13.50 -17.74 3.28
C SER A 151 -13.41 -17.91 1.77
N SER A 152 -12.35 -17.43 1.13
CA SER A 152 -12.14 -17.53 -0.32
C SER A 152 -10.91 -18.36 -0.67
N MET A 153 -10.81 -18.77 -1.93
CA MET A 153 -9.69 -19.54 -2.46
C MET A 153 -8.36 -18.81 -2.22
N ASN A 154 -7.35 -19.55 -1.71
CA ASN A 154 -6.03 -19.05 -1.36
C ASN A 154 -6.05 -17.90 -0.33
N ALA A 155 -7.14 -17.70 0.40
CA ALA A 155 -7.23 -16.67 1.41
C ALA A 155 -6.39 -17.02 2.64
N VAL A 156 -5.68 -16.04 3.19
CA VAL A 156 -4.89 -16.18 4.41
C VAL A 156 -5.39 -15.19 5.47
N ALA A 157 -5.84 -15.68 6.61
CA ALA A 157 -6.26 -14.89 7.77
C ALA A 157 -5.46 -15.32 9.00
N VAL A 158 -4.55 -14.49 9.48
CA VAL A 158 -3.69 -14.79 10.64
C VAL A 158 -3.85 -13.69 11.69
N GLY A 159 -4.30 -14.09 12.86
CA GLY A 159 -4.58 -13.22 14.00
C GLY A 159 -5.98 -13.43 14.55
N LYS A 160 -6.18 -13.08 15.82
CA LYS A 160 -7.50 -13.13 16.44
C LYS A 160 -8.48 -12.22 15.66
N ASP A 161 -9.69 -12.73 15.36
CA ASP A 161 -10.73 -12.00 14.63
C ASP A 161 -10.28 -11.49 13.25
N SER A 162 -9.20 -12.03 12.68
CA SER A 162 -8.76 -11.66 11.32
C SER A 162 -9.72 -12.21 10.26
N ASN A 163 -9.96 -11.44 9.20
CA ASN A 163 -10.88 -11.82 8.13
C ASN A 163 -10.25 -11.60 6.75
N SER A 164 -10.21 -12.67 5.95
CA SER A 164 -9.81 -12.64 4.56
C SER A 164 -10.92 -13.25 3.70
N SER A 165 -11.68 -12.41 3.02
CA SER A 165 -12.91 -12.81 2.32
C SER A 165 -12.84 -12.74 0.80
N ALA A 166 -11.65 -12.43 0.23
CA ALA A 166 -11.46 -12.37 -1.21
C ALA A 166 -10.37 -13.34 -1.69
N VAL A 167 -10.41 -13.69 -2.97
CA VAL A 167 -9.45 -14.61 -3.60
C VAL A 167 -8.03 -14.04 -3.53
N ASN A 168 -7.06 -14.89 -3.16
CA ASN A 168 -5.65 -14.55 -2.99
C ASN A 168 -5.39 -13.42 -1.98
N ALA A 169 -6.34 -13.10 -1.11
CA ALA A 169 -6.21 -12.03 -0.12
C ALA A 169 -5.47 -12.49 1.13
N ILE A 170 -4.68 -11.59 1.73
CA ILE A 170 -3.87 -11.87 2.92
C ILE A 170 -4.20 -10.85 4.02
N ALA A 171 -4.69 -11.32 5.17
CA ALA A 171 -4.95 -10.55 6.37
C ALA A 171 -4.05 -11.00 7.51
N LEU A 172 -3.07 -10.20 7.90
CA LEU A 172 -2.16 -10.47 9.01
C LEU A 172 -2.33 -9.42 10.12
N GLY A 173 -2.83 -9.81 11.26
CA GLY A 173 -3.02 -8.97 12.45
C GLY A 173 -4.37 -9.16 13.10
N THR A 174 -4.45 -8.81 14.38
CA THR A 174 -5.71 -8.87 15.14
C THR A 174 -6.76 -7.97 14.50
N SER A 175 -7.94 -8.52 14.22
CA SER A 175 -9.07 -7.82 13.58
C SER A 175 -8.71 -7.16 12.23
N SER A 176 -7.67 -7.63 11.56
CA SER A 176 -7.36 -7.20 10.19
C SER A 176 -8.46 -7.71 9.24
N ASN A 177 -8.79 -6.92 8.23
CA ASN A 177 -9.89 -7.23 7.31
C ASN A 177 -9.51 -6.96 5.85
N VAL A 178 -9.61 -7.99 5.02
CA VAL A 178 -9.40 -7.88 3.57
C VAL A 178 -10.62 -8.36 2.83
N SER A 179 -11.18 -7.52 1.98
CA SER A 179 -12.35 -7.83 1.15
C SER A 179 -12.11 -7.67 -0.35
N ALA A 180 -10.87 -7.35 -0.77
CA ALA A 180 -10.52 -7.14 -2.16
C ALA A 180 -9.53 -8.19 -2.67
N ILE A 181 -9.67 -8.58 -3.94
CA ILE A 181 -8.86 -9.61 -4.60
C ILE A 181 -7.38 -9.23 -4.59
N SER A 182 -6.51 -10.20 -4.27
CA SER A 182 -5.05 -10.05 -4.25
C SER A 182 -4.54 -8.90 -3.38
N ALA A 183 -5.36 -8.42 -2.44
CA ALA A 183 -4.93 -7.39 -1.50
C ALA A 183 -4.20 -8.01 -0.30
N VAL A 184 -3.19 -7.29 0.19
CA VAL A 184 -2.39 -7.66 1.36
C VAL A 184 -2.58 -6.63 2.47
N VAL A 185 -2.97 -7.08 3.65
CA VAL A 185 -3.15 -6.25 4.84
C VAL A 185 -2.27 -6.77 5.96
N ILE A 186 -1.44 -5.91 6.52
CA ILE A 186 -0.55 -6.23 7.65
C ILE A 186 -0.71 -5.16 8.73
N GLY A 187 -1.32 -5.52 9.84
CA GLY A 187 -1.51 -4.64 11.00
C GLY A 187 -2.81 -4.87 11.74
N THR A 188 -2.83 -4.56 13.03
CA THR A 188 -4.03 -4.63 13.86
C THR A 188 -5.10 -3.67 13.32
N GLN A 189 -6.32 -4.17 13.11
CA GLN A 189 -7.46 -3.39 12.61
C GLN A 189 -7.21 -2.68 11.26
N ALA A 190 -6.20 -3.12 10.52
CA ALA A 190 -5.95 -2.61 9.17
C ALA A 190 -6.99 -3.16 8.18
N LYS A 191 -7.31 -2.39 7.14
CA LYS A 191 -8.37 -2.70 6.17
C LYS A 191 -7.88 -2.62 4.73
N GLY A 192 -8.16 -3.65 3.94
CA GLY A 192 -7.87 -3.70 2.50
C GLY A 192 -9.14 -3.85 1.69
N THR A 193 -9.58 -2.79 1.05
CA THR A 193 -10.83 -2.75 0.26
C THR A 193 -10.58 -2.53 -1.22
N HIS A 194 -9.31 -2.43 -1.63
CA HIS A 194 -8.93 -2.18 -3.02
C HIS A 194 -8.05 -3.31 -3.56
N GLU A 195 -8.36 -3.78 -4.77
CA GLU A 195 -7.65 -4.87 -5.43
C GLU A 195 -6.16 -4.56 -5.64
N ASN A 196 -5.31 -5.59 -5.50
CA ASN A 196 -3.87 -5.51 -5.69
C ASN A 196 -3.15 -4.48 -4.81
N SER A 197 -3.80 -4.00 -3.75
CA SER A 197 -3.22 -3.03 -2.82
C SER A 197 -2.52 -3.69 -1.64
N VAL A 198 -1.53 -2.99 -1.09
CA VAL A 198 -0.83 -3.37 0.13
C VAL A 198 -1.11 -2.34 1.21
N THR A 199 -1.66 -2.75 2.34
CA THR A 199 -1.95 -1.90 3.50
C THR A 199 -1.02 -2.29 4.65
N LEU A 200 -0.19 -1.37 5.10
CA LEU A 200 0.82 -1.62 6.12
C LEU A 200 0.61 -0.75 7.37
N GLY A 201 0.63 -1.40 8.52
CA GLY A 201 0.54 -0.76 9.84
C GLY A 201 -0.85 -0.80 10.44
N SER A 202 -0.90 -0.77 11.79
CA SER A 202 -2.15 -0.79 12.54
C SER A 202 -3.05 0.37 12.16
N TYR A 203 -4.35 0.11 12.02
CA TYR A 203 -5.38 1.09 11.62
C TYR A 203 -5.19 1.68 10.21
N SER A 204 -4.25 1.20 9.41
CA SER A 204 -4.11 1.65 8.03
C SER A 204 -5.27 1.17 7.15
N SER A 205 -5.59 1.92 6.12
CA SER A 205 -6.66 1.58 5.18
C SER A 205 -6.26 1.91 3.74
N SER A 206 -6.55 1.02 2.81
CA SER A 206 -6.53 1.31 1.38
C SER A 206 -7.97 1.53 0.92
N ALA A 207 -8.32 2.78 0.58
CA ALA A 207 -9.64 3.15 0.08
C ALA A 207 -9.65 3.23 -1.45
N ALA A 208 -10.79 2.92 -2.06
CA ALA A 208 -10.93 2.77 -3.51
C ALA A 208 -10.83 4.07 -4.33
N ASN A 209 -10.89 5.24 -3.70
CA ASN A 209 -11.18 6.49 -4.41
C ASN A 209 -9.96 7.37 -4.73
N ASP A 210 -8.74 6.98 -4.30
CA ASP A 210 -7.58 7.89 -4.35
C ASP A 210 -6.60 7.60 -5.50
N PHE A 211 -6.91 6.65 -6.39
CA PHE A 211 -5.97 6.20 -7.43
C PHE A 211 -6.12 6.90 -8.79
N ASN A 212 -7.15 7.70 -8.99
CA ASN A 212 -7.39 8.40 -10.25
C ASN A 212 -6.65 9.74 -10.31
N GLN A 213 -5.33 9.71 -10.24
CA GLN A 213 -4.53 10.87 -10.61
C GLN A 213 -4.42 10.93 -12.14
N THR A 214 -5.39 11.56 -12.77
CA THR A 214 -5.24 12.06 -14.14
C THR A 214 -4.30 13.26 -14.15
N ALA A 215 -3.69 13.58 -15.29
CA ALA A 215 -2.91 14.80 -15.48
C ALA A 215 -3.63 15.99 -14.80
N LYS A 216 -2.96 16.61 -13.83
CA LYS A 216 -3.56 17.68 -13.05
C LYS A 216 -3.11 19.03 -13.59
N THR A 217 -4.04 19.90 -13.85
CA THR A 217 -3.74 21.30 -14.13
C THR A 217 -3.35 21.96 -12.82
N LEU A 218 -2.11 22.39 -12.69
CA LEU A 218 -1.63 23.17 -11.55
C LEU A 218 -1.81 24.65 -11.89
N SER A 219 -2.59 25.36 -11.07
CA SER A 219 -2.69 26.80 -11.14
C SER A 219 -1.55 27.42 -10.33
N TYR A 220 -0.72 28.22 -10.98
CA TYR A 220 0.34 28.97 -10.33
C TYR A 220 -0.11 30.42 -10.15
N PHE A 221 0.05 30.97 -8.95
CA PHE A 221 -0.17 32.40 -8.61
C PHE A 221 -1.52 32.99 -9.10
N GLY A 222 -2.60 32.64 -8.40
CA GLY A 222 -3.88 33.33 -8.56
C GLY A 222 -4.51 33.21 -9.95
N ASP A 223 -4.96 32.04 -10.28
CA ASP A 223 -5.94 31.67 -11.34
C ASP A 223 -5.68 32.04 -12.83
N LYS A 224 -4.58 32.68 -13.20
CA LYS A 224 -4.39 33.15 -14.57
C LYS A 224 -3.38 32.40 -15.42
N SER A 225 -2.52 31.58 -14.84
CA SER A 225 -1.68 30.65 -15.61
C SER A 225 -1.83 29.24 -15.12
N SER A 226 -2.30 28.37 -15.99
CA SER A 226 -2.40 26.94 -15.74
C SER A 226 -1.36 26.18 -16.53
N VAL A 227 -0.60 25.33 -15.86
CA VAL A 227 0.31 24.37 -16.51
C VAL A 227 -0.27 22.99 -16.37
N THR A 228 -0.49 22.32 -17.48
CA THR A 228 -0.86 20.90 -17.46
C THR A 228 0.41 20.08 -17.22
N VAL A 229 0.51 19.43 -16.07
CA VAL A 229 1.62 18.54 -15.74
C VAL A 229 1.20 17.11 -16.06
N ASN A 230 1.93 16.49 -16.98
CA ASN A 230 1.75 15.08 -17.30
C ASN A 230 2.66 14.26 -16.39
N TYR A 231 2.05 13.39 -15.58
CA TYR A 231 2.78 12.46 -14.73
C TYR A 231 2.85 11.07 -15.37
N ASN A 232 3.96 10.38 -15.21
CA ASN A 232 4.04 8.95 -15.49
C ASN A 232 3.33 8.16 -14.37
N GLY A 233 2.74 7.00 -14.70
CA GLY A 233 1.99 6.19 -13.74
C GLY A 233 0.58 6.70 -13.46
N THR A 234 -0.10 7.23 -14.46
CA THR A 234 -1.50 7.68 -14.37
C THR A 234 -2.51 6.53 -14.30
N SER A 235 -3.76 6.83 -14.03
CA SER A 235 -4.85 5.89 -13.70
C SER A 235 -4.99 4.65 -14.60
N SER A 236 -4.61 4.72 -15.87
CA SER A 236 -4.70 3.57 -16.79
C SER A 236 -3.70 2.44 -16.47
N THR A 237 -2.59 2.76 -15.80
CA THR A 237 -1.53 1.81 -15.42
C THR A 237 -1.49 1.49 -13.93
N GLN A 238 -2.18 2.27 -13.10
CA GLN A 238 -2.27 2.02 -11.66
C GLN A 238 -3.25 0.89 -11.38
N LYS A 239 -2.78 -0.17 -10.72
CA LYS A 239 -3.58 -1.37 -10.38
C LYS A 239 -3.77 -1.57 -8.88
N GLY A 240 -3.22 -0.70 -8.05
CA GLY A 240 -3.30 -0.77 -6.59
C GLY A 240 -2.40 0.27 -5.96
N ALA A 241 -2.39 0.35 -4.64
CA ALA A 241 -1.53 1.25 -3.88
C ALA A 241 -0.85 0.57 -2.71
N VAL A 242 0.20 1.19 -2.20
CA VAL A 242 0.75 0.89 -0.87
C VAL A 242 0.27 1.98 0.08
N SER A 243 -0.61 1.62 1.02
CA SER A 243 -1.12 2.52 2.06
C SER A 243 -0.42 2.24 3.38
N VAL A 244 0.11 3.29 4.01
CA VAL A 244 0.76 3.23 5.33
C VAL A 244 0.00 3.98 6.41
N GLY A 245 -1.24 4.34 6.15
CA GLY A 245 -2.11 5.08 7.07
C GLY A 245 -3.59 5.04 6.67
N ASP A 246 -4.36 5.92 7.25
CA ASP A 246 -5.70 6.28 6.85
C ASP A 246 -5.81 7.82 6.79
N GLY A 247 -6.93 8.41 6.45
CA GLY A 247 -7.05 9.87 6.34
C GLY A 247 -6.75 10.67 7.63
N LYS A 248 -6.60 10.01 8.78
CA LYS A 248 -6.32 10.63 10.09
C LYS A 248 -4.96 10.22 10.64
N LEU A 249 -4.48 9.05 10.30
CA LEU A 249 -3.21 8.50 10.76
C LEU A 249 -2.24 8.39 9.59
N VAL A 250 -1.19 9.21 9.59
CA VAL A 250 -0.15 9.23 8.58
C VAL A 250 1.17 8.71 9.14
N ARG A 251 2.02 8.12 8.29
CA ARG A 251 3.34 7.62 8.66
C ARG A 251 4.41 8.12 7.71
N GLN A 252 5.61 8.33 8.23
CA GLN A 252 6.79 8.59 7.42
C GLN A 252 7.33 7.27 6.84
N ILE A 253 7.78 7.33 5.60
CA ILE A 253 8.60 6.26 5.01
C ILE A 253 10.05 6.71 5.14
N GLN A 254 10.81 6.06 6.02
CA GLN A 254 12.22 6.41 6.30
C GLN A 254 13.17 5.52 5.52
N ASN A 255 14.44 5.96 5.38
CA ASN A 255 15.52 5.23 4.70
C ASN A 255 15.20 4.92 3.22
N VAL A 256 14.47 5.80 2.57
CA VAL A 256 14.20 5.71 1.13
C VAL A 256 15.47 6.08 0.38
N GLY A 257 15.97 5.16 -0.46
CA GLY A 257 17.08 5.44 -1.38
C GLY A 257 16.74 6.53 -2.39
N ALA A 258 17.75 7.15 -2.98
CA ALA A 258 17.52 8.14 -4.02
C ALA A 258 16.90 7.49 -5.28
N GLY A 259 15.77 8.01 -5.71
CA GLY A 259 15.11 7.60 -6.94
C GLY A 259 15.83 8.13 -8.19
N ARG A 260 15.64 7.46 -9.33
CA ARG A 260 16.13 7.97 -10.62
C ARG A 260 15.36 9.24 -10.98
N ILE A 261 16.05 10.27 -11.40
CA ILE A 261 15.45 11.54 -11.82
C ILE A 261 15.49 11.62 -13.35
N THR A 262 14.43 11.12 -13.98
CA THR A 262 14.21 11.19 -15.43
C THR A 262 12.74 11.49 -15.72
N ASP A 263 12.44 11.90 -16.93
CA ASP A 263 11.08 12.17 -17.42
C ASP A 263 10.16 10.94 -17.40
N LYS A 264 10.73 9.74 -17.32
CA LYS A 264 9.99 8.46 -17.30
C LYS A 264 10.05 7.74 -15.95
N SER A 265 10.74 8.28 -14.95
CA SER A 265 10.88 7.63 -13.66
C SER A 265 9.56 7.61 -12.89
N THR A 266 9.29 6.48 -12.28
CA THR A 266 8.22 6.26 -11.29
C THR A 266 8.78 5.95 -9.91
N ASP A 267 10.08 6.16 -9.70
CA ASP A 267 10.73 5.94 -8.41
C ASP A 267 10.30 7.00 -7.40
N ALA A 268 10.27 6.64 -6.12
CA ALA A 268 10.06 7.60 -5.04
C ALA A 268 11.25 8.55 -4.91
N VAL A 269 10.98 9.82 -4.69
CA VAL A 269 11.98 10.86 -4.43
C VAL A 269 12.15 11.02 -2.93
N ASN A 270 13.38 10.98 -2.42
CA ASN A 270 13.66 11.22 -1.02
C ASN A 270 13.91 12.71 -0.70
N GLY A 271 13.89 13.04 0.60
CA GLY A 271 14.03 14.41 1.05
C GLY A 271 15.33 15.10 0.62
N SER A 272 16.44 14.36 0.47
CA SER A 272 17.71 14.94 0.02
C SER A 272 17.68 15.36 -1.45
N GLN A 273 17.00 14.61 -2.30
CA GLN A 273 16.82 14.96 -3.72
C GLN A 273 15.95 16.22 -3.85
N LEU A 274 14.85 16.28 -3.09
CA LEU A 274 13.97 17.46 -3.07
C LEU A 274 14.72 18.69 -2.52
N TYR A 275 15.51 18.53 -1.44
CA TYR A 275 16.34 19.60 -0.90
C TYR A 275 17.31 20.15 -1.95
N GLN A 276 18.02 19.28 -2.68
CA GLN A 276 18.94 19.70 -3.73
C GLN A 276 18.22 20.39 -4.89
N ALA A 277 17.07 19.88 -5.30
CA ALA A 277 16.26 20.52 -6.34
C ALA A 277 15.83 21.94 -5.92
N TYR A 278 15.37 22.10 -4.68
CA TYR A 278 14.96 23.40 -4.13
C TYR A 278 16.16 24.35 -3.95
N TYR A 279 17.27 23.86 -3.39
CA TYR A 279 18.47 24.65 -3.15
C TYR A 279 19.10 25.15 -4.45
N ASN A 280 19.07 24.32 -5.51
CA ASN A 280 19.61 24.68 -6.82
C ASN A 280 18.60 25.38 -7.73
N ALA A 281 17.34 25.52 -7.35
CA ALA A 281 16.38 26.32 -8.08
C ALA A 281 16.76 27.81 -8.00
N GLY A 282 16.73 28.50 -9.14
CA GLY A 282 17.10 29.93 -9.23
C GLY A 282 17.67 30.29 -10.59
N PHE A 283 18.14 31.53 -10.70
CA PHE A 283 18.76 32.05 -11.91
C PHE A 283 19.99 32.92 -11.59
N ASN A 284 20.86 33.09 -12.56
CA ASN A 284 22.04 33.93 -12.40
C ASN A 284 21.78 35.34 -12.92
N ILE A 285 22.23 36.35 -12.19
CA ILE A 285 22.31 37.71 -12.67
C ILE A 285 23.69 37.89 -13.33
N GLN A 286 23.70 38.40 -14.54
CA GLN A 286 24.91 38.62 -15.32
C GLN A 286 25.15 40.10 -15.61
N ASN A 287 26.41 40.52 -15.57
CA ASN A 287 26.83 41.78 -16.11
C ASN A 287 27.75 41.51 -17.32
N ASN A 288 27.33 41.94 -18.51
CA ASN A 288 28.08 41.73 -19.77
C ASN A 288 28.50 40.25 -19.98
N LYS A 289 27.59 39.30 -19.78
CA LYS A 289 27.82 37.85 -19.87
C LYS A 289 28.71 37.27 -18.78
N THR A 290 29.00 37.99 -17.73
CA THR A 290 29.73 37.52 -16.57
C THR A 290 28.74 37.35 -15.42
N ASP A 291 28.70 36.16 -14.82
CA ASP A 291 27.86 35.90 -13.65
C ASP A 291 28.36 36.69 -12.45
N THR A 292 27.48 37.48 -11.85
CA THR A 292 27.79 38.31 -10.70
C THR A 292 27.09 37.82 -9.44
N SER A 293 25.93 37.22 -9.58
CA SER A 293 25.14 36.76 -8.42
C SER A 293 24.15 35.67 -8.84
N ARG A 294 23.95 34.68 -7.95
CA ARG A 294 22.87 33.69 -8.06
C ARG A 294 21.72 34.07 -7.15
N ILE A 295 20.53 34.10 -7.69
CA ILE A 295 19.29 34.35 -6.94
C ILE A 295 18.54 33.04 -6.82
N ASN A 296 18.42 32.51 -5.62
CA ASN A 296 17.66 31.30 -5.30
C ASN A 296 16.16 31.58 -5.18
N THR A 297 15.35 30.54 -5.00
CA THR A 297 13.87 30.57 -5.07
C THR A 297 13.22 31.66 -4.20
N ASN A 298 13.79 32.01 -3.04
CA ASN A 298 13.27 33.07 -2.15
C ASN A 298 14.13 34.34 -2.16
N GLY A 299 15.09 34.43 -3.10
CA GLY A 299 15.93 35.60 -3.24
C GLY A 299 15.17 36.78 -3.85
N LYS A 300 15.71 37.99 -3.66
CA LYS A 300 15.16 39.23 -4.22
C LYS A 300 16.16 39.86 -5.18
N VAL A 301 15.67 40.32 -6.29
CA VAL A 301 16.39 41.23 -7.18
C VAL A 301 15.95 42.64 -6.86
N ASN A 302 16.87 43.51 -6.47
CA ASN A 302 16.58 44.90 -6.16
C ASN A 302 17.10 45.77 -7.31
N PHE A 303 16.19 46.45 -7.98
CA PHE A 303 16.48 47.45 -8.98
C PHE A 303 16.54 48.81 -8.32
N VAL A 304 17.67 49.46 -8.37
CA VAL A 304 17.91 50.73 -7.67
C VAL A 304 18.04 51.91 -8.66
N ASN A 305 17.56 53.09 -8.25
CA ASN A 305 17.71 54.30 -9.02
C ASN A 305 19.17 54.68 -9.18
N GLY A 306 19.58 55.06 -10.39
CA GLY A 306 20.85 55.70 -10.65
C GLY A 306 20.78 57.22 -10.46
N LYS A 307 21.94 57.90 -10.65
CA LYS A 307 22.00 59.38 -10.59
C LYS A 307 21.00 60.04 -11.52
N ASN A 308 20.92 59.57 -12.74
CA ASN A 308 20.10 60.13 -13.83
C ASN A 308 18.93 59.24 -14.24
N THR A 309 18.73 58.11 -13.55
CA THR A 309 17.67 57.15 -13.89
C THR A 309 16.74 56.90 -12.71
N GLU A 310 15.48 56.65 -13.03
CA GLU A 310 14.46 56.20 -12.10
C GLU A 310 13.96 54.82 -12.58
N VAL A 311 13.93 53.84 -11.65
CA VAL A 311 13.40 52.52 -11.93
C VAL A 311 12.00 52.42 -11.32
N VAL A 312 11.04 52.07 -12.14
CA VAL A 312 9.65 51.78 -11.72
C VAL A 312 9.39 50.31 -11.95
N VAL A 313 8.99 49.61 -10.87
CA VAL A 313 8.56 48.24 -10.95
C VAL A 313 7.07 48.21 -10.75
N THR A 314 6.32 47.78 -11.74
CA THR A 314 4.86 47.61 -11.65
C THR A 314 4.50 46.15 -11.64
N ASP A 315 3.58 45.78 -10.74
CA ASP A 315 3.08 44.42 -10.60
C ASP A 315 2.17 44.06 -11.79
N GLY A 316 2.29 42.84 -12.27
CA GLY A 316 1.46 42.26 -13.32
C GLY A 316 1.15 40.81 -13.04
N ASP A 317 0.23 40.22 -13.75
CA ASP A 317 -0.17 38.83 -13.61
C ASP A 317 1.00 37.87 -13.88
N ASN A 318 1.58 37.31 -12.83
CA ASN A 318 2.76 36.45 -12.90
C ASN A 318 3.93 37.08 -13.71
N ALA A 319 4.01 38.40 -13.71
CA ALA A 319 5.01 39.20 -14.38
C ALA A 319 5.24 40.49 -13.59
N ALA A 320 6.43 41.05 -13.70
CA ALA A 320 6.72 42.40 -13.26
C ALA A 320 7.25 43.22 -14.44
N ASN A 321 6.68 44.39 -14.66
CA ASN A 321 7.21 45.31 -15.67
C ASN A 321 8.24 46.22 -15.01
N ILE A 322 9.44 46.23 -15.55
CA ILE A 322 10.54 47.07 -15.05
C ILE A 322 10.80 48.16 -16.10
N THR A 323 10.48 49.37 -15.75
CA THR A 323 10.75 50.51 -16.59
C THR A 323 11.91 51.32 -16.03
N VAL A 324 12.88 51.62 -16.83
CA VAL A 324 14.01 52.49 -16.49
C VAL A 324 13.84 53.82 -17.26
N ASN A 325 13.49 54.85 -16.55
CA ASN A 325 13.27 56.18 -17.09
C ASN A 325 14.53 57.05 -16.88
N LEU A 326 14.79 57.97 -17.76
CA LEU A 326 15.65 59.10 -17.46
C LEU A 326 14.87 60.09 -16.57
N LYS A 327 15.54 60.72 -15.61
CA LYS A 327 14.98 61.80 -14.82
C LYS A 327 14.83 63.04 -15.73
N ASP A 328 13.89 63.92 -15.36
CA ASP A 328 13.68 65.19 -16.06
C ASP A 328 14.95 66.06 -16.05
N ASP A 329 15.70 66.06 -14.94
CA ASP A 329 17.00 66.75 -14.81
C ASP A 329 18.14 65.70 -14.91
N ILE A 330 18.95 65.82 -15.96
CA ILE A 330 20.10 64.97 -16.21
C ILE A 330 21.41 65.73 -15.96
N GLU A 331 22.16 65.28 -14.98
CA GLU A 331 23.50 65.85 -14.68
C GLU A 331 24.60 64.93 -15.25
N VAL A 332 25.28 65.43 -16.29
CA VAL A 332 26.37 64.74 -16.95
C VAL A 332 27.61 65.66 -17.09
N THR A 333 28.82 65.07 -17.04
CA THR A 333 30.05 65.84 -17.19
C THR A 333 30.25 66.32 -18.64
N SER A 334 29.81 65.56 -19.60
CA SER A 334 29.88 65.93 -21.03
C SER A 334 28.78 65.21 -21.84
N VAL A 335 28.36 65.83 -22.91
CA VAL A 335 27.46 65.24 -23.91
C VAL A 335 28.22 65.17 -25.22
N LYS A 336 28.34 63.97 -25.81
CA LYS A 336 28.81 63.75 -27.17
C LYS A 336 27.59 63.33 -28.01
N ALA A 337 27.12 64.23 -28.82
CA ALA A 337 25.97 64.03 -29.71
C ALA A 337 26.27 64.51 -31.12
N ASN A 338 25.72 63.83 -32.12
CA ASN A 338 25.77 64.34 -33.52
C ASN A 338 24.85 65.53 -33.73
N ASN A 339 23.74 65.52 -33.00
CA ASN A 339 22.72 66.57 -33.03
C ASN A 339 22.09 66.68 -31.63
N LEU A 340 22.00 67.89 -31.09
CA LEU A 340 21.32 68.21 -29.85
C LEU A 340 20.25 69.24 -30.14
N THR A 341 19.00 68.89 -29.84
CA THR A 341 17.83 69.76 -29.97
C THR A 341 17.28 70.10 -28.60
N VAL A 342 17.18 71.34 -28.24
CA VAL A 342 16.60 71.85 -27.03
C VAL A 342 15.49 72.85 -27.38
N GLY A 343 14.24 72.38 -27.41
CA GLY A 343 13.16 73.19 -27.96
C GLY A 343 13.45 73.61 -29.41
N PRO A 344 13.41 74.89 -29.79
CA PRO A 344 13.74 75.37 -31.13
C PRO A 344 15.26 75.47 -31.42
N VAL A 345 16.11 75.30 -30.38
CA VAL A 345 17.57 75.42 -30.57
C VAL A 345 18.16 74.06 -30.98
N THR A 346 18.98 74.05 -32.05
CA THR A 346 19.66 72.85 -32.53
C THR A 346 21.15 73.11 -32.60
N ILE A 347 21.93 72.13 -32.08
CA ILE A 347 23.40 72.11 -32.16
C ILE A 347 23.80 70.85 -32.92
N ASN A 348 24.43 70.97 -34.06
CA ASN A 348 24.83 69.86 -34.91
C ASN A 348 26.17 70.17 -35.62
N LYS A 349 26.53 69.36 -36.64
CA LYS A 349 27.75 69.56 -37.41
C LYS A 349 27.85 70.89 -38.16
N ASP A 350 26.71 71.50 -38.42
CA ASP A 350 26.63 72.76 -39.19
C ASP A 350 26.70 74.02 -38.30
N GLY A 351 26.71 73.80 -36.96
CA GLY A 351 26.79 74.86 -35.97
C GLY A 351 25.62 74.94 -35.01
N ILE A 352 25.33 76.10 -34.47
CA ILE A 352 24.23 76.38 -33.56
C ILE A 352 23.13 77.19 -34.29
N ASN A 353 21.96 76.58 -34.42
CA ASN A 353 20.77 77.27 -34.83
C ASN A 353 19.94 77.67 -33.56
N ALA A 354 19.85 78.94 -33.31
CA ALA A 354 19.16 79.47 -32.12
C ALA A 354 17.62 79.45 -32.27
N GLY A 355 17.03 79.05 -33.43
CA GLY A 355 15.58 78.94 -33.63
C GLY A 355 14.83 80.22 -33.35
N ASP A 356 15.35 81.36 -33.88
CA ASP A 356 14.80 82.71 -33.71
C ASP A 356 14.81 83.21 -32.23
N LYS A 357 15.62 82.58 -31.38
CA LYS A 357 15.81 83.05 -29.98
C LYS A 357 17.07 83.83 -29.83
N LYS A 358 17.05 84.78 -28.91
CA LYS A 358 18.26 85.57 -28.57
C LYS A 358 19.29 84.70 -27.89
N ILE A 359 20.55 84.83 -28.33
CA ILE A 359 21.67 84.33 -27.56
C ILE A 359 22.07 85.44 -26.59
N THR A 360 21.96 85.21 -25.29
CA THR A 360 22.29 86.19 -24.25
C THR A 360 23.49 85.76 -23.43
N HIS A 361 24.14 86.70 -22.74
CA HIS A 361 25.33 86.43 -21.92
C HIS A 361 26.52 85.96 -22.77
N VAL A 362 26.60 86.40 -24.01
CA VAL A 362 27.77 86.20 -24.85
C VAL A 362 28.85 87.25 -24.42
N SER A 363 30.04 86.77 -24.08
CA SER A 363 31.16 87.68 -23.79
C SER A 363 31.54 88.45 -25.05
N ASN A 364 32.07 89.66 -24.87
CA ASN A 364 32.56 90.44 -26.02
C ASN A 364 33.57 89.61 -26.84
N GLY A 365 33.36 89.55 -28.14
CA GLY A 365 34.25 88.95 -29.05
C GLY A 365 35.47 89.88 -29.25
N THR A 366 36.63 89.29 -29.68
CA THR A 366 37.82 90.04 -30.06
C THR A 366 37.60 90.66 -31.45
N ILE A 367 37.78 92.01 -31.56
CA ILE A 367 37.68 92.67 -32.82
C ILE A 367 39.13 92.80 -33.41
N SER A 368 39.49 91.84 -34.28
CA SER A 368 40.75 91.85 -35.03
C SER A 368 40.56 91.26 -36.42
N ALA A 369 41.52 91.46 -37.33
CA ALA A 369 41.43 90.97 -38.70
C ALA A 369 41.32 89.41 -38.78
N ASP A 370 41.81 88.68 -37.76
CA ASP A 370 41.89 87.23 -37.70
C ASP A 370 40.89 86.65 -36.67
N SER A 371 40.02 87.45 -36.10
CA SER A 371 39.04 86.96 -35.10
C SER A 371 38.00 86.03 -35.70
N GLN A 372 37.74 84.89 -35.01
CA GLN A 372 36.66 83.97 -35.28
C GLN A 372 35.58 84.09 -34.24
N ASP A 373 35.67 85.11 -33.36
CA ASP A 373 34.62 85.31 -32.36
C ASP A 373 33.35 85.90 -32.93
N ALA A 374 32.21 85.52 -32.39
CA ALA A 374 30.94 86.17 -32.72
C ALA A 374 30.92 87.56 -32.06
N VAL A 375 30.54 88.57 -32.80
CA VAL A 375 30.44 89.97 -32.38
C VAL A 375 28.99 90.37 -32.26
#